data_c65dd4bfffaa487d0242d9c84044d808
#
_entry.id   c65dd4bfffaa487d0242d9c84044d808
#
_cell.length_a   1.000
_cell.length_b   1.000
_cell.length_c   1.000
_cell.angle_alpha   90.00
_cell.angle_beta   90.00
_cell.angle_gamma   90.00
#
_symmetry.space_group_name_H-M   'P 1'
#
loop_
_entity.id
_entity.type
_entity.pdbx_description
1 polymer ?
#
loop_
_entity_poly.entity_id
_entity_poly.type
_entity_poly.pdbx_seq_one_letter_code
_entity_poly.pdbx_strand_id
1 'polypeptide(L)'
;MSAMSRRGFLKNSAVGAGMAALLRGSPLGLPIGSQTYPHRQRIKDSDLAGLCKDMKDLGIGIIELCSPGYGEFSSLTDGKQTRKIIEDHGLKCPSAHFELGELRNKQQEAIAWAHDIGMTQMGTASLNGHVENGETTMDVVKKAADEYNKIGENAAKAGMQQFLHDERFEMSKVEGRVVYEVLLELLDPKLVKMQFQMSAMRAVGDPVMYFTKYPGRFISMHLQGVDMNAPAPGSGGGRGGRGAPALAVGKDTLDWAKIFAAAKTGGVKNYFVEQNWDLTVQSVAYLKTMTS
;
A
#
# COMPACT_ATOMS: atom_id res chain seq x y z
N MET A 1 33.01 -25.43 -8.52
CA MET A 1 31.86 -25.51 -7.60
C MET A 1 32.35 -25.22 -6.20
N SER A 2 32.07 -24.01 -5.69
CA SER A 2 32.50 -23.62 -4.33
C SER A 2 31.52 -24.18 -3.29
N ALA A 3 32.04 -24.98 -2.37
CA ALA A 3 31.24 -25.57 -1.29
C ALA A 3 30.83 -24.48 -0.29
N MET A 4 29.53 -24.31 -0.08
CA MET A 4 29.00 -23.44 0.99
C MET A 4 29.51 -23.90 2.36
N SER A 5 30.04 -22.98 3.15
CA SER A 5 30.51 -23.30 4.50
C SER A 5 29.34 -23.66 5.42
N ARG A 6 29.58 -24.56 6.42
CA ARG A 6 28.57 -24.94 7.43
C ARG A 6 27.97 -23.72 8.15
N ARG A 7 28.75 -22.64 8.31
CA ARG A 7 28.30 -21.39 8.93
C ARG A 7 27.34 -20.59 8.02
N GLY A 8 27.51 -20.64 6.68
CA GLY A 8 26.60 -20.06 5.71
C GLY A 8 25.26 -20.81 5.64
N PHE A 9 25.34 -22.16 5.71
CA PHE A 9 24.13 -23.00 5.74
C PHE A 9 23.27 -22.75 6.99
N LEU A 10 23.89 -22.67 8.17
CA LEU A 10 23.17 -22.40 9.43
C LEU A 10 22.56 -21.00 9.48
N LYS A 11 23.23 -19.97 8.94
CA LYS A 11 22.66 -18.61 8.83
C LYS A 11 21.45 -18.59 7.90
N ASN A 12 21.52 -19.22 6.74
CA ASN A 12 20.41 -19.28 5.78
C ASN A 12 19.25 -20.14 6.32
N SER A 13 19.52 -21.20 7.09
CA SER A 13 18.49 -22.02 7.74
C SER A 13 17.79 -21.29 8.88
N ALA A 14 18.49 -20.47 9.66
CA ALA A 14 17.89 -19.66 10.73
C ALA A 14 17.00 -18.53 10.18
N VAL A 15 17.41 -17.89 9.08
CA VAL A 15 16.60 -16.88 8.37
C VAL A 15 15.35 -17.53 7.76
N GLY A 16 15.49 -18.70 7.15
CA GLY A 16 14.35 -19.43 6.56
C GLY A 16 13.37 -19.92 7.63
N ALA A 17 13.83 -20.40 8.78
CA ALA A 17 12.98 -20.85 9.88
C ALA A 17 12.26 -19.66 10.55
N GLY A 18 12.93 -18.52 10.71
CA GLY A 18 12.34 -17.30 11.25
C GLY A 18 11.22 -16.73 10.34
N MET A 19 11.43 -16.73 9.02
CA MET A 19 10.39 -16.34 8.08
C MET A 19 9.21 -17.32 8.04
N ALA A 20 9.47 -18.62 8.07
CA ALA A 20 8.42 -19.64 8.10
C ALA A 20 7.55 -19.56 9.37
N ALA A 21 8.13 -19.17 10.51
CA ALA A 21 7.39 -18.97 11.75
C ALA A 21 6.53 -17.71 11.72
N LEU A 22 7.01 -16.63 11.09
CA LEU A 22 6.25 -15.37 10.88
C LEU A 22 5.05 -15.56 9.94
N LEU A 23 5.11 -16.52 9.02
CA LEU A 23 4.06 -16.76 8.03
C LEU A 23 2.94 -17.69 8.54
N ARG A 24 3.18 -18.46 9.62
CA ARG A 24 2.20 -19.43 10.16
C ARG A 24 1.00 -18.79 10.87
N GLY A 25 1.04 -17.49 11.14
CA GLY A 25 -0.03 -16.74 11.80
C GLY A 25 -0.30 -15.42 11.09
N SER A 26 -0.33 -15.42 9.75
CA SER A 26 -0.62 -14.21 8.99
C SER A 26 -1.56 -14.49 7.82
N PRO A 27 -2.49 -13.58 7.52
CA PRO A 27 -3.39 -13.71 6.38
C PRO A 27 -2.63 -13.94 5.07
N LEU A 28 -3.19 -14.75 4.18
CA LEU A 28 -2.62 -15.09 2.86
C LEU A 28 -1.25 -15.80 2.92
N GLY A 29 -0.72 -16.13 4.08
CA GLY A 29 0.67 -16.60 4.22
C GLY A 29 1.71 -15.54 3.83
N LEU A 30 1.35 -14.26 3.88
CA LEU A 30 2.22 -13.12 3.56
C LEU A 30 2.66 -12.40 4.85
N PRO A 31 3.84 -11.76 4.87
CA PRO A 31 4.27 -10.95 6.00
C PRO A 31 3.26 -9.84 6.30
N ILE A 32 2.99 -9.58 7.58
CA ILE A 32 2.22 -8.41 7.99
C ILE A 32 3.03 -7.16 7.65
N GLY A 33 2.39 -6.22 6.95
CA GLY A 33 2.98 -4.96 6.53
C GLY A 33 2.46 -3.76 7.30
N SER A 34 3.23 -2.67 7.29
CA SER A 34 2.79 -1.36 7.76
C SER A 34 3.18 -0.27 6.77
N GLN A 35 2.21 0.59 6.44
CA GLN A 35 2.48 1.81 5.71
C GLN A 35 3.03 2.88 6.67
N THR A 36 4.04 3.63 6.24
CA THR A 36 4.79 4.52 7.13
C THR A 36 4.24 5.95 7.20
N TYR A 37 3.29 6.33 6.34
CA TYR A 37 2.72 7.67 6.32
C TYR A 37 2.06 8.09 7.66
N PRO A 38 1.33 7.23 8.38
CA PRO A 38 0.82 7.56 9.72
C PRO A 38 1.93 7.87 10.74
N HIS A 39 3.14 7.38 10.48
CA HIS A 39 4.33 7.52 11.33
C HIS A 39 5.34 8.55 10.79
N ARG A 40 4.97 9.33 9.78
CA ARG A 40 5.84 10.26 9.04
C ARG A 40 6.58 11.27 9.92
N GLN A 41 6.02 11.64 11.08
CA GLN A 41 6.71 12.55 11.98
C GLN A 41 8.03 11.95 12.50
N ARG A 42 8.08 10.66 12.82
CA ARG A 42 9.32 9.98 13.22
C ARG A 42 10.35 10.01 12.09
N ILE A 43 9.91 9.83 10.84
CA ILE A 43 10.80 9.88 9.67
C ILE A 43 11.34 11.31 9.47
N LYS A 44 10.48 12.32 9.59
CA LYS A 44 10.87 13.73 9.58
C LYS A 44 11.90 14.07 10.65
N ASP A 45 11.76 13.47 11.82
CA ASP A 45 12.67 13.60 12.95
C ASP A 45 13.92 12.71 12.83
N SER A 46 14.15 12.09 11.66
CA SER A 46 15.29 11.20 11.34
C SER A 46 15.35 9.91 12.18
N ASP A 47 14.19 9.43 12.68
CA ASP A 47 14.07 8.22 13.49
C ASP A 47 13.52 7.02 12.69
N LEU A 48 13.95 6.83 11.46
CA LEU A 48 13.58 5.64 10.66
C LEU A 48 14.07 4.35 11.33
N ALA A 49 15.27 4.35 11.90
CA ALA A 49 15.85 3.18 12.57
C ALA A 49 15.02 2.73 13.78
N GLY A 50 14.65 3.68 14.66
CA GLY A 50 13.77 3.39 15.80
C GLY A 50 12.39 2.92 15.36
N LEU A 51 11.81 3.52 14.32
CA LEU A 51 10.53 3.07 13.75
C LEU A 51 10.62 1.64 13.21
N CYS A 52 11.67 1.30 12.45
CA CYS A 52 11.90 -0.05 11.95
C CYS A 52 12.07 -1.07 13.08
N LYS A 53 12.81 -0.71 14.14
CA LYS A 53 12.96 -1.55 15.32
C LYS A 53 11.61 -1.86 15.95
N ASP A 54 10.81 -0.83 16.23
CA ASP A 54 9.51 -1.00 16.89
C ASP A 54 8.54 -1.82 16.03
N MET A 55 8.51 -1.58 14.72
CA MET A 55 7.73 -2.38 13.76
C MET A 55 8.16 -3.84 13.77
N LYS A 56 9.47 -4.11 13.78
CA LYS A 56 10.01 -5.47 13.87
C LYS A 56 9.63 -6.16 15.16
N ASP A 57 9.77 -5.47 16.29
CA ASP A 57 9.42 -6.02 17.61
C ASP A 57 7.91 -6.32 17.69
N LEU A 58 7.09 -5.51 17.02
CA LEU A 58 5.65 -5.79 16.88
C LEU A 58 5.35 -6.99 15.96
N GLY A 59 6.33 -7.48 15.19
CA GLY A 59 6.19 -8.63 14.27
C GLY A 59 5.77 -8.25 12.86
N ILE A 60 5.92 -6.99 12.48
CA ILE A 60 5.81 -6.54 11.09
C ILE A 60 7.04 -7.05 10.32
N GLY A 61 6.83 -7.50 9.09
CA GLY A 61 7.88 -8.06 8.23
C GLY A 61 8.22 -7.19 7.02
N ILE A 62 7.28 -6.37 6.57
CA ILE A 62 7.44 -5.46 5.43
C ILE A 62 6.91 -4.06 5.77
N ILE A 63 7.49 -3.04 5.15
CA ILE A 63 6.98 -1.67 5.23
C ILE A 63 6.73 -1.12 3.84
N GLU A 64 5.81 -0.17 3.73
CA GLU A 64 5.65 0.67 2.56
C GLU A 64 6.03 2.10 2.91
N LEU A 65 6.91 2.71 2.11
CA LEU A 65 7.37 4.08 2.30
C LEU A 65 6.51 5.09 1.51
N CYS A 66 6.75 6.37 1.75
CA CYS A 66 6.57 7.41 0.75
C CYS A 66 7.94 7.88 0.27
N SER A 67 7.99 8.37 -0.97
CA SER A 67 9.23 8.90 -1.58
C SER A 67 9.69 10.19 -0.91
N PRO A 68 10.94 10.61 -1.11
CA PRO A 68 11.43 11.91 -0.65
C PRO A 68 10.67 13.12 -1.20
N GLY A 69 9.85 12.96 -2.24
CA GLY A 69 8.93 13.98 -2.75
C GLY A 69 7.86 14.38 -1.75
N TYR A 70 7.48 13.48 -0.85
CA TYR A 70 6.68 13.85 0.33
C TYR A 70 7.57 14.54 1.35
N GLY A 71 7.24 15.78 1.72
CA GLY A 71 8.11 16.65 2.53
C GLY A 71 8.60 16.04 3.84
N GLU A 72 7.78 15.24 4.52
CA GLU A 72 8.16 14.56 5.76
C GLU A 72 9.15 13.40 5.54
N PHE A 73 9.30 12.94 4.29
CA PHE A 73 10.21 11.86 3.89
C PHE A 73 11.48 12.39 3.20
N SER A 74 11.67 13.71 3.14
CA SER A 74 12.79 14.37 2.45
C SER A 74 14.17 13.96 2.96
N SER A 75 14.28 13.40 4.16
CA SER A 75 15.54 12.85 4.70
C SER A 75 15.95 11.52 4.05
N LEU A 76 15.08 10.84 3.30
CA LEU A 76 15.30 9.51 2.73
C LEU A 76 15.88 9.56 1.29
N THR A 77 16.58 10.62 0.91
CA THR A 77 17.12 10.79 -0.45
C THR A 77 18.19 9.77 -0.84
N ASP A 78 18.95 9.25 0.12
CA ASP A 78 19.89 8.14 -0.12
C ASP A 78 19.17 6.80 0.01
N GLY A 79 18.75 6.23 -1.14
CA GLY A 79 18.01 4.97 -1.19
C GLY A 79 18.81 3.78 -0.64
N LYS A 80 20.14 3.74 -0.87
CA LYS A 80 21.02 2.66 -0.37
C LYS A 80 21.14 2.70 1.15
N GLN A 81 21.32 3.89 1.71
CA GLN A 81 21.34 4.07 3.17
C GLN A 81 19.99 3.74 3.79
N THR A 82 18.89 4.17 3.16
CA THR A 82 17.52 3.85 3.58
C THR A 82 17.29 2.33 3.58
N ARG A 83 17.68 1.66 2.50
CA ARG A 83 17.65 0.19 2.41
C ARG A 83 18.42 -0.48 3.55
N LYS A 84 19.65 0.00 3.79
CA LYS A 84 20.49 -0.57 4.84
C LYS A 84 19.83 -0.48 6.21
N ILE A 85 19.23 0.66 6.55
CA ILE A 85 18.50 0.83 7.82
C ILE A 85 17.36 -0.18 7.92
N ILE A 86 16.55 -0.34 6.88
CA ILE A 86 15.41 -1.26 6.85
C ILE A 86 15.86 -2.71 7.02
N GLU A 87 16.86 -3.13 6.23
CA GLU A 87 17.35 -4.52 6.24
C GLU A 87 18.13 -4.88 7.52
N ASP A 88 18.87 -3.94 8.12
CA ASP A 88 19.55 -4.14 9.42
C ASP A 88 18.56 -4.46 10.54
N HIS A 89 17.31 -4.01 10.44
CA HIS A 89 16.22 -4.34 11.37
C HIS A 89 15.38 -5.56 10.92
N GLY A 90 15.80 -6.26 9.84
CA GLY A 90 15.14 -7.47 9.35
C GLY A 90 13.77 -7.23 8.71
N LEU A 91 13.54 -6.02 8.18
CA LEU A 91 12.38 -5.65 7.39
C LEU A 91 12.72 -5.65 5.89
N LYS A 92 11.69 -5.57 5.05
CA LYS A 92 11.80 -5.31 3.60
C LYS A 92 10.84 -4.20 3.21
N CYS A 93 11.16 -3.49 2.13
CA CYS A 93 10.32 -2.46 1.55
C CYS A 93 10.02 -2.79 0.09
N PRO A 94 8.91 -3.48 -0.22
CA PRO A 94 8.57 -3.87 -1.59
C PRO A 94 8.03 -2.71 -2.43
N SER A 95 7.50 -1.66 -1.81
CA SER A 95 6.77 -0.57 -2.48
C SER A 95 6.90 0.76 -1.78
N ALA A 96 6.61 1.83 -2.52
CA ALA A 96 6.41 3.16 -1.98
C ALA A 96 5.37 3.95 -2.79
N HIS A 97 4.76 4.94 -2.12
CA HIS A 97 4.00 6.00 -2.76
C HIS A 97 4.93 7.13 -3.21
N PHE A 98 4.69 7.62 -4.41
CA PHE A 98 5.35 8.76 -5.04
C PHE A 98 4.34 9.88 -5.27
N GLU A 99 4.74 11.13 -5.11
CA GLU A 99 3.93 12.23 -5.56
C GLU A 99 3.68 12.11 -7.07
N LEU A 100 2.46 12.34 -7.55
CA LEU A 100 2.16 12.25 -8.97
C LEU A 100 3.03 13.22 -9.80
N GLY A 101 3.38 14.38 -9.21
CA GLY A 101 4.31 15.35 -9.80
C GLY A 101 5.72 14.79 -10.00
N GLU A 102 6.20 13.94 -9.10
CA GLU A 102 7.48 13.22 -9.25
C GLU A 102 7.42 12.25 -10.43
N LEU A 103 6.36 11.46 -10.50
CA LEU A 103 6.18 10.48 -11.58
C LEU A 103 6.02 11.15 -12.95
N ARG A 104 5.49 12.36 -13.01
CA ARG A 104 5.38 13.17 -14.24
C ARG A 104 6.71 13.74 -14.70
N ASN A 105 7.48 14.29 -13.77
CA ASN A 105 8.59 15.18 -14.10
C ASN A 105 9.97 14.58 -13.79
N LYS A 106 10.06 13.57 -12.91
CA LYS A 106 11.30 12.99 -12.39
C LYS A 106 11.23 11.47 -12.26
N GLN A 107 10.47 10.81 -13.14
CA GLN A 107 10.20 9.38 -13.02
C GLN A 107 11.47 8.52 -13.01
N GLN A 108 12.51 8.88 -13.80
CA GLN A 108 13.76 8.14 -13.83
C GLN A 108 14.51 8.21 -12.50
N GLU A 109 14.50 9.38 -11.85
CA GLU A 109 15.08 9.56 -10.51
C GLU A 109 14.30 8.75 -9.47
N ALA A 110 12.96 8.77 -9.54
CA ALA A 110 12.07 8.00 -8.68
C ALA A 110 12.32 6.48 -8.83
N ILE A 111 12.47 5.99 -10.05
CA ILE A 111 12.79 4.59 -10.36
C ILE A 111 14.18 4.21 -9.81
N ALA A 112 15.19 5.06 -9.99
CA ALA A 112 16.54 4.80 -9.49
C ALA A 112 16.54 4.70 -7.95
N TRP A 113 15.85 5.61 -7.27
CA TRP A 113 15.69 5.55 -5.81
C TRP A 113 14.96 4.29 -5.35
N ALA A 114 13.87 3.91 -6.04
CA ALA A 114 13.15 2.68 -5.74
C ALA A 114 14.03 1.43 -5.90
N HIS A 115 14.86 1.37 -6.95
CA HIS A 115 15.83 0.29 -7.15
C HIS A 115 16.91 0.24 -6.07
N ASP A 116 17.43 1.39 -5.65
CA ASP A 116 18.42 1.46 -4.56
C ASP A 116 17.88 0.88 -3.25
N ILE A 117 16.59 1.08 -2.97
CA ILE A 117 15.91 0.46 -1.81
C ILE A 117 15.63 -1.03 -2.04
N GLY A 118 15.57 -1.49 -3.29
CA GLY A 118 15.24 -2.88 -3.65
C GLY A 118 13.75 -3.12 -3.82
N MET A 119 13.00 -2.06 -4.13
CA MET A 119 11.57 -2.15 -4.45
C MET A 119 11.31 -2.82 -5.80
N THR A 120 10.13 -3.38 -5.95
CA THR A 120 9.61 -3.95 -7.20
C THR A 120 8.29 -3.31 -7.64
N GLN A 121 7.74 -2.45 -6.78
CA GLN A 121 6.45 -1.81 -6.99
C GLN A 121 6.55 -0.33 -6.64
N MET A 122 5.88 0.50 -7.42
CA MET A 122 5.80 1.95 -7.20
C MET A 122 4.42 2.47 -7.59
N GLY A 123 3.92 3.47 -6.90
CA GLY A 123 2.59 3.98 -7.20
C GLY A 123 2.35 5.39 -6.67
N THR A 124 1.13 5.88 -6.83
CA THR A 124 0.70 7.17 -6.27
C THR A 124 -0.60 6.99 -5.51
N ALA A 125 -0.84 7.88 -4.56
CA ALA A 125 -2.04 7.87 -3.72
C ALA A 125 -3.31 8.21 -4.52
N SER A 126 -3.21 9.12 -5.51
CA SER A 126 -4.33 9.55 -6.36
C SER A 126 -3.82 10.16 -7.66
N LEU A 127 -4.62 10.08 -8.72
CA LEU A 127 -4.38 10.77 -10.00
C LEU A 127 -4.70 12.26 -9.92
N ASN A 128 -5.28 12.75 -8.82
CA ASN A 128 -5.54 14.16 -8.54
C ASN A 128 -6.30 14.88 -9.68
N GLY A 129 -7.24 14.19 -10.33
CA GLY A 129 -8.12 14.82 -11.32
C GLY A 129 -9.01 15.90 -10.68
N HIS A 130 -9.48 16.83 -11.50
CA HIS A 130 -10.38 17.90 -11.03
C HIS A 130 -11.73 17.30 -10.59
N VAL A 131 -12.15 17.65 -9.38
CA VAL A 131 -13.42 17.23 -8.78
C VAL A 131 -14.14 18.44 -8.22
N GLU A 132 -15.37 18.65 -8.65
CA GLU A 132 -16.27 19.69 -8.16
C GLU A 132 -17.55 19.05 -7.61
N ASN A 133 -17.94 19.40 -6.40
CA ASN A 133 -19.12 18.84 -5.70
C ASN A 133 -19.20 17.31 -5.68
N GLY A 134 -18.05 16.63 -5.66
CA GLY A 134 -17.95 15.16 -5.67
C GLY A 134 -18.05 14.53 -7.06
N GLU A 135 -18.12 15.32 -8.12
CA GLU A 135 -18.21 14.86 -9.50
C GLU A 135 -17.03 15.34 -10.35
N THR A 136 -16.76 14.62 -11.43
CA THR A 136 -15.75 14.97 -12.45
C THR A 136 -16.30 14.68 -13.85
N THR A 137 -15.54 14.96 -14.89
CA THR A 137 -15.92 14.68 -16.28
C THR A 137 -15.18 13.46 -16.82
N MET A 138 -15.79 12.78 -17.79
CA MET A 138 -15.18 11.63 -18.46
C MET A 138 -13.85 12.00 -19.14
N ASP A 139 -13.73 13.20 -19.69
CA ASP A 139 -12.50 13.67 -20.31
C ASP A 139 -11.36 13.80 -19.28
N VAL A 140 -11.65 14.28 -18.08
CA VAL A 140 -10.66 14.33 -16.98
C VAL A 140 -10.21 12.92 -16.60
N VAL A 141 -11.14 11.96 -16.48
CA VAL A 141 -10.82 10.58 -16.13
C VAL A 141 -10.00 9.89 -17.21
N LYS A 142 -10.39 10.03 -18.48
CA LYS A 142 -9.64 9.47 -19.62
C LYS A 142 -8.22 10.02 -19.70
N LYS A 143 -8.08 11.36 -19.61
CA LYS A 143 -6.77 12.01 -19.65
C LYS A 143 -5.86 11.54 -18.52
N ALA A 144 -6.39 11.38 -17.30
CA ALA A 144 -5.63 10.88 -16.16
C ALA A 144 -5.22 9.41 -16.37
N ALA A 145 -6.12 8.57 -16.90
CA ALA A 145 -5.82 7.17 -17.18
C ALA A 145 -4.76 7.01 -18.29
N ASP A 146 -4.88 7.77 -19.39
CA ASP A 146 -3.90 7.75 -20.49
C ASP A 146 -2.51 8.17 -20.02
N GLU A 147 -2.43 9.23 -19.21
CA GLU A 147 -1.17 9.69 -18.61
C GLU A 147 -0.58 8.60 -17.71
N TYR A 148 -1.40 7.99 -16.85
CA TYR A 148 -0.92 7.01 -15.88
C TYR A 148 -0.53 5.68 -16.53
N ASN A 149 -1.17 5.30 -17.63
CA ASN A 149 -0.72 4.18 -18.46
C ASN A 149 0.69 4.41 -19.02
N LYS A 150 1.01 5.64 -19.48
CA LYS A 150 2.37 5.99 -19.95
C LYS A 150 3.42 5.94 -18.82
N ILE A 151 3.04 6.40 -17.62
CA ILE A 151 3.88 6.25 -16.43
C ILE A 151 4.12 4.77 -16.15
N GLY A 152 3.07 3.93 -16.24
CA GLY A 152 3.16 2.48 -16.09
C GLY A 152 4.06 1.81 -17.13
N GLU A 153 4.01 2.23 -18.40
CA GLU A 153 4.91 1.73 -19.45
C GLU A 153 6.39 1.98 -19.11
N ASN A 154 6.71 3.18 -18.63
CA ASN A 154 8.08 3.53 -18.27
C ASN A 154 8.55 2.74 -17.04
N ALA A 155 7.69 2.57 -16.03
CA ALA A 155 7.98 1.73 -14.87
C ALA A 155 8.24 0.28 -15.29
N ALA A 156 7.39 -0.29 -16.15
CA ALA A 156 7.52 -1.66 -16.66
C ALA A 156 8.83 -1.88 -17.42
N LYS A 157 9.27 -0.93 -18.26
CA LYS A 157 10.58 -0.98 -18.96
C LYS A 157 11.75 -1.04 -17.98
N ALA A 158 11.58 -0.49 -16.80
CA ALA A 158 12.57 -0.53 -15.71
C ALA A 158 12.38 -1.74 -14.76
N GLY A 159 11.48 -2.67 -15.07
CA GLY A 159 11.23 -3.86 -14.23
C GLY A 159 10.39 -3.56 -12.97
N MET A 160 9.73 -2.40 -12.91
CA MET A 160 8.86 -1.99 -11.80
C MET A 160 7.39 -2.20 -12.16
N GLN A 161 6.59 -2.67 -11.21
CA GLN A 161 5.14 -2.70 -11.35
C GLN A 161 4.53 -1.40 -10.83
N GLN A 162 3.90 -0.62 -11.73
CA GLN A 162 3.14 0.55 -11.32
C GLN A 162 1.82 0.13 -10.64
N PHE A 163 1.42 0.86 -9.59
CA PHE A 163 0.09 0.72 -8.98
C PHE A 163 -0.57 2.06 -8.72
N LEU A 164 -1.90 2.05 -8.62
CA LEU A 164 -2.73 3.18 -8.22
C LEU A 164 -3.44 2.84 -6.91
N HIS A 165 -3.29 3.72 -5.93
CA HIS A 165 -4.11 3.76 -4.72
C HIS A 165 -5.42 4.53 -4.97
N ASP A 166 -6.35 4.56 -4.04
CA ASP A 166 -7.62 5.23 -4.18
C ASP A 166 -7.87 6.26 -3.06
N GLU A 167 -7.87 7.54 -3.45
CA GLU A 167 -8.23 8.66 -2.59
C GLU A 167 -9.39 9.49 -3.21
N ARG A 168 -9.39 10.80 -2.99
CA ARG A 168 -10.50 11.70 -3.30
C ARG A 168 -11.00 11.64 -4.75
N PHE A 169 -10.11 11.64 -5.72
CA PHE A 169 -10.47 11.63 -7.14
C PHE A 169 -11.12 10.30 -7.52
N GLU A 170 -10.52 9.21 -7.10
CA GLU A 170 -10.98 7.86 -7.37
C GLU A 170 -12.34 7.57 -6.72
N MET A 171 -12.63 8.21 -5.58
CA MET A 171 -13.91 8.11 -4.86
C MET A 171 -15.02 9.01 -5.44
N SER A 172 -14.68 9.94 -6.36
CA SER A 172 -15.66 10.83 -6.98
C SER A 172 -16.52 10.10 -8.02
N LYS A 173 -17.49 10.79 -8.60
CA LYS A 173 -18.39 10.24 -9.61
C LYS A 173 -18.15 10.85 -10.97
N VAL A 174 -18.41 10.07 -12.00
CA VAL A 174 -18.47 10.49 -13.40
C VAL A 174 -19.64 9.77 -14.07
N GLU A 175 -20.57 10.52 -14.63
CA GLU A 175 -21.77 9.98 -15.31
C GLU A 175 -22.51 8.94 -14.42
N GLY A 176 -22.64 9.23 -13.12
CA GLY A 176 -23.32 8.36 -12.15
C GLY A 176 -22.51 7.15 -11.67
N ARG A 177 -21.32 6.90 -12.20
CA ARG A 177 -20.41 5.80 -11.82
C ARG A 177 -19.30 6.31 -10.91
N VAL A 178 -18.78 5.46 -10.04
CA VAL A 178 -17.57 5.77 -9.28
C VAL A 178 -16.37 5.80 -10.21
N VAL A 179 -15.54 6.84 -10.13
CA VAL A 179 -14.32 6.98 -10.96
C VAL A 179 -13.40 5.77 -10.84
N TYR A 180 -13.30 5.18 -9.65
CA TYR A 180 -12.52 3.97 -9.41
C TYR A 180 -12.89 2.80 -10.36
N GLU A 181 -14.19 2.56 -10.60
CA GLU A 181 -14.62 1.53 -11.55
C GLU A 181 -14.26 1.88 -12.99
N VAL A 182 -14.38 3.14 -13.38
CA VAL A 182 -14.02 3.61 -14.72
C VAL A 182 -12.51 3.48 -14.93
N LEU A 183 -11.70 3.79 -13.93
CA LEU A 183 -10.25 3.61 -13.99
C LEU A 183 -9.83 2.15 -14.10
N LEU A 184 -10.56 1.22 -13.44
CA LEU A 184 -10.33 -0.22 -13.62
C LEU A 184 -10.52 -0.68 -15.07
N GLU A 185 -11.39 -0.01 -15.83
CA GLU A 185 -11.64 -0.29 -17.26
C GLU A 185 -10.61 0.38 -18.19
N LEU A 186 -10.14 1.60 -17.85
CA LEU A 186 -9.27 2.41 -18.70
C LEU A 186 -7.76 2.13 -18.49
N LEU A 187 -7.37 1.74 -17.28
CA LEU A 187 -5.99 1.43 -16.97
C LEU A 187 -5.60 0.04 -17.50
N ASP A 188 -4.50 -0.04 -18.25
CA ASP A 188 -3.99 -1.32 -18.75
C ASP A 188 -3.61 -2.26 -17.58
N PRO A 189 -4.24 -3.45 -17.47
CA PRO A 189 -4.01 -4.39 -16.39
C PRO A 189 -2.59 -4.96 -16.32
N LYS A 190 -1.80 -4.84 -17.38
CA LYS A 190 -0.40 -5.27 -17.42
C LYS A 190 0.52 -4.19 -16.87
N LEU A 191 0.17 -2.93 -17.09
CA LEU A 191 0.97 -1.77 -16.73
C LEU A 191 0.67 -1.26 -15.33
N VAL A 192 -0.63 -1.16 -14.98
CA VAL A 192 -1.08 -0.59 -13.71
C VAL A 192 -1.93 -1.60 -12.94
N LYS A 193 -1.51 -1.92 -11.74
CA LYS A 193 -2.30 -2.64 -10.75
C LYS A 193 -2.99 -1.66 -9.80
N MET A 194 -3.94 -2.15 -9.00
CA MET A 194 -4.63 -1.36 -8.00
C MET A 194 -4.12 -1.71 -6.60
N GLN A 195 -4.07 -0.71 -5.73
CA GLN A 195 -3.93 -0.88 -4.30
C GLN A 195 -5.24 -0.43 -3.65
N PHE A 196 -5.94 -1.31 -2.96
CA PHE A 196 -7.25 -1.01 -2.41
C PHE A 196 -7.14 -0.40 -1.01
N GLN A 197 -7.77 0.77 -0.81
CA GLN A 197 -7.85 1.43 0.49
C GLN A 197 -9.14 1.05 1.22
N MET A 198 -9.04 0.34 2.35
CA MET A 198 -10.23 -0.11 3.09
C MET A 198 -11.10 1.04 3.61
N SER A 199 -10.51 2.18 4.00
CA SER A 199 -11.30 3.34 4.43
C SER A 199 -12.12 3.97 3.29
N ALA A 200 -11.77 3.71 2.03
CA ALA A 200 -12.50 4.17 0.86
C ALA A 200 -13.73 3.31 0.52
N MET A 201 -13.84 2.08 1.07
CA MET A 201 -14.88 1.12 0.67
C MET A 201 -16.31 1.65 0.78
N ARG A 202 -16.58 2.58 1.70
CA ARG A 202 -17.90 3.21 1.81
C ARG A 202 -18.24 4.12 0.64
N ALA A 203 -17.24 4.60 -0.09
CA ALA A 203 -17.40 5.44 -1.28
C ALA A 203 -17.29 4.63 -2.57
N VAL A 204 -16.32 3.70 -2.64
CA VAL A 204 -16.07 2.94 -3.86
C VAL A 204 -16.82 1.60 -3.90
N GLY A 205 -17.13 0.98 -2.76
CA GLY A 205 -17.85 -0.28 -2.65
C GLY A 205 -17.09 -1.40 -1.95
N ASP A 206 -17.70 -2.58 -1.85
CA ASP A 206 -17.17 -3.75 -1.16
C ASP A 206 -15.90 -4.29 -1.85
N PRO A 207 -14.75 -4.39 -1.16
CA PRO A 207 -13.53 -4.98 -1.72
C PRO A 207 -13.71 -6.42 -2.19
N VAL A 208 -14.57 -7.21 -1.55
CA VAL A 208 -14.85 -8.60 -1.96
C VAL A 208 -15.43 -8.64 -3.37
N MET A 209 -16.33 -7.71 -3.70
CA MET A 209 -16.87 -7.57 -5.04
C MET A 209 -15.78 -7.24 -6.06
N TYR A 210 -14.93 -6.26 -5.77
CA TYR A 210 -13.84 -5.85 -6.66
C TYR A 210 -12.81 -6.95 -6.88
N PHE A 211 -12.34 -7.59 -5.81
CA PHE A 211 -11.33 -8.65 -5.89
C PHE A 211 -11.85 -9.86 -6.69
N THR A 212 -13.15 -10.16 -6.59
CA THR A 212 -13.78 -11.27 -7.31
C THR A 212 -14.06 -10.91 -8.77
N LYS A 213 -14.57 -9.69 -9.02
CA LYS A 213 -14.93 -9.23 -10.37
C LYS A 213 -13.70 -8.97 -11.25
N TYR A 214 -12.59 -8.55 -10.65
CA TYR A 214 -11.36 -8.17 -11.36
C TYR A 214 -10.15 -9.00 -10.90
N PRO A 215 -10.11 -10.32 -11.18
CA PRO A 215 -9.04 -11.20 -10.72
C PRO A 215 -7.67 -10.74 -11.25
N GLY A 216 -6.67 -10.75 -10.38
CA GLY A 216 -5.30 -10.37 -10.72
C GLY A 216 -5.07 -8.87 -10.94
N ARG A 217 -6.06 -8.00 -10.70
CA ARG A 217 -5.94 -6.54 -10.86
C ARG A 217 -5.29 -5.86 -9.67
N PHE A 218 -5.33 -6.47 -8.50
CA PHE A 218 -4.87 -5.87 -7.25
C PHE A 218 -3.50 -6.41 -6.88
N ILE A 219 -2.59 -5.52 -6.49
CA ILE A 219 -1.26 -5.93 -6.03
C ILE A 219 -1.11 -5.81 -4.52
N SER A 220 -1.83 -4.88 -3.93
CA SER A 220 -1.78 -4.62 -2.49
C SER A 220 -3.09 -4.04 -1.97
N MET A 221 -3.18 -3.94 -0.64
CA MET A 221 -4.28 -3.24 0.04
C MET A 221 -3.80 -2.60 1.33
N HIS A 222 -4.37 -1.44 1.66
CA HIS A 222 -4.20 -0.78 2.95
C HIS A 222 -5.31 -1.18 3.91
N LEU A 223 -4.92 -1.64 5.09
CA LEU A 223 -5.83 -2.12 6.11
C LEU A 223 -6.13 -1.03 7.12
N GLN A 224 -7.41 -0.74 7.27
CA GLN A 224 -7.95 0.14 8.29
C GLN A 224 -9.28 -0.44 8.75
N GLY A 225 -9.56 -0.41 10.04
CA GLY A 225 -10.88 -0.83 10.55
C GLY A 225 -11.95 0.17 10.13
N VAL A 226 -13.07 -0.34 9.62
CA VAL A 226 -14.21 0.45 9.13
C VAL A 226 -15.50 0.01 9.83
N ASP A 227 -16.22 0.96 10.43
CA ASP A 227 -17.58 0.71 10.92
C ASP A 227 -18.58 0.97 9.80
N MET A 228 -19.11 -0.08 9.22
CA MET A 228 -20.12 0.00 8.16
C MET A 228 -21.47 0.50 8.67
N ASN A 229 -21.71 0.47 9.99
CA ASN A 229 -22.95 0.95 10.61
C ASN A 229 -22.89 2.44 10.97
N ALA A 230 -21.69 3.03 10.95
CA ALA A 230 -21.56 4.46 11.23
C ALA A 230 -22.21 5.31 10.11
N PRO A 231 -22.71 6.52 10.42
CA PRO A 231 -23.25 7.42 9.41
C PRO A 231 -22.26 7.65 8.27
N ALA A 232 -22.75 7.77 7.04
CA ALA A 232 -21.88 8.11 5.91
C ALA A 232 -21.12 9.41 6.21
N PRO A 233 -19.82 9.53 5.85
CA PRO A 233 -19.11 10.78 5.98
C PRO A 233 -19.92 11.87 5.28
N GLY A 234 -20.18 12.98 5.95
CA GLY A 234 -20.80 14.14 5.29
C GLY A 234 -19.91 14.58 4.13
N SER A 235 -20.50 15.16 3.10
CA SER A 235 -19.85 15.63 1.87
C SER A 235 -18.77 16.71 2.06
N GLY A 236 -18.36 16.98 3.30
CA GLY A 236 -17.29 17.88 3.69
C GLY A 236 -15.92 17.22 3.57
N GLY A 237 -15.22 17.50 2.50
CA GLY A 237 -13.90 16.94 2.18
C GLY A 237 -12.85 17.22 3.25
N GLY A 238 -12.28 16.16 3.78
CA GLY A 238 -11.10 16.15 4.61
C GLY A 238 -10.49 14.75 4.61
N ARG A 239 -9.17 14.65 4.58
CA ARG A 239 -8.43 13.41 4.79
C ARG A 239 -8.95 12.73 6.08
N GLY A 240 -9.52 11.54 5.94
CA GLY A 240 -10.21 10.84 7.03
C GLY A 240 -11.60 11.45 7.26
N GLY A 241 -12.65 10.80 6.76
CA GLY A 241 -14.03 11.25 6.96
C GLY A 241 -14.27 11.57 8.44
N ARG A 242 -14.49 12.84 8.76
CA ARG A 242 -14.88 13.27 10.09
C ARG A 242 -16.30 12.77 10.35
N GLY A 243 -16.42 11.64 11.02
CA GLY A 243 -17.75 11.11 11.35
C GLY A 243 -17.73 9.86 12.22
N ALA A 244 -16.83 8.93 11.97
CA ALA A 244 -16.66 7.75 12.80
C ALA A 244 -15.24 7.69 13.38
N PRO A 245 -15.06 7.25 14.64
CA PRO A 245 -13.73 7.02 15.20
C PRO A 245 -13.00 5.97 14.37
N ALA A 246 -11.68 6.16 14.17
CA ALA A 246 -10.84 5.15 13.55
C ALA A 246 -10.81 3.89 14.42
N LEU A 247 -11.04 2.73 13.82
CA LEU A 247 -11.06 1.42 14.51
C LEU A 247 -9.84 0.60 14.10
N ALA A 248 -9.33 -0.22 15.02
CA ALA A 248 -8.34 -1.22 14.67
C ALA A 248 -8.98 -2.32 13.80
N VAL A 249 -8.18 -2.93 12.93
CA VAL A 249 -8.55 -4.13 12.18
C VAL A 249 -8.97 -5.22 13.17
N GLY A 250 -10.15 -5.82 12.95
CA GLY A 250 -10.76 -6.81 13.84
C GLY A 250 -11.51 -6.23 15.04
N LYS A 251 -11.57 -4.90 15.19
CA LYS A 251 -12.46 -4.18 16.13
C LYS A 251 -13.56 -3.42 15.37
N ASP A 252 -13.71 -3.70 14.13
CA ASP A 252 -14.62 -3.12 13.15
C ASP A 252 -15.76 -4.09 12.80
N THR A 253 -16.53 -3.75 11.79
CA THR A 253 -17.68 -4.58 11.34
C THR A 253 -17.35 -5.42 10.10
N LEU A 254 -16.08 -5.48 9.68
CA LEU A 254 -15.68 -6.15 8.45
C LEU A 254 -15.42 -7.65 8.66
N ASP A 255 -15.83 -8.46 7.69
CA ASP A 255 -15.46 -9.89 7.61
C ASP A 255 -14.08 -10.04 6.96
N TRP A 256 -13.04 -9.89 7.76
CA TRP A 256 -11.66 -9.96 7.29
C TRP A 256 -11.29 -11.31 6.68
N ALA A 257 -11.89 -12.41 7.17
CA ALA A 257 -11.64 -13.72 6.58
C ALA A 257 -12.14 -13.78 5.12
N LYS A 258 -13.34 -13.26 4.87
CA LYS A 258 -13.92 -13.17 3.53
C LYS A 258 -13.14 -12.21 2.64
N ILE A 259 -12.72 -11.07 3.18
CA ILE A 259 -11.90 -10.08 2.44
C ILE A 259 -10.57 -10.70 2.02
N PHE A 260 -9.83 -11.36 2.91
CA PHE A 260 -8.55 -11.99 2.57
C PHE A 260 -8.72 -13.15 1.60
N ALA A 261 -9.78 -13.96 1.73
CA ALA A 261 -10.08 -15.01 0.76
C ALA A 261 -10.29 -14.44 -0.65
N ALA A 262 -11.06 -13.36 -0.77
CA ALA A 262 -11.26 -12.68 -2.04
C ALA A 262 -9.98 -11.99 -2.55
N ALA A 263 -9.17 -11.39 -1.68
CA ALA A 263 -7.92 -10.73 -2.02
C ALA A 263 -6.91 -11.68 -2.71
N LYS A 264 -6.93 -12.96 -2.37
CA LYS A 264 -6.16 -13.99 -3.08
C LYS A 264 -6.56 -14.09 -4.56
N THR A 265 -7.84 -14.08 -4.85
CA THR A 265 -8.39 -14.04 -6.22
C THR A 265 -8.03 -12.72 -6.91
N GLY A 266 -8.13 -11.61 -6.19
CA GLY A 266 -7.75 -10.27 -6.65
C GLY A 266 -6.29 -10.15 -7.06
N GLY A 267 -5.41 -11.05 -6.57
CA GLY A 267 -3.98 -11.09 -6.89
C GLY A 267 -3.10 -10.32 -5.89
N VAL A 268 -3.62 -10.01 -4.71
CA VAL A 268 -2.90 -9.27 -3.66
C VAL A 268 -1.64 -10.02 -3.22
N LYS A 269 -0.51 -9.33 -3.25
CA LYS A 269 0.82 -9.83 -2.88
C LYS A 269 1.38 -9.17 -1.61
N ASN A 270 0.82 -8.05 -1.21
CA ASN A 270 1.19 -7.32 -0.01
C ASN A 270 -0.07 -6.72 0.62
N TYR A 271 -0.05 -6.55 1.92
CA TYR A 271 -1.04 -5.72 2.63
C TYR A 271 -0.35 -4.96 3.75
N PHE A 272 -0.82 -3.74 4.02
CA PHE A 272 -0.17 -2.84 4.96
C PHE A 272 -1.21 -2.23 5.90
N VAL A 273 -0.98 -2.32 7.20
CA VAL A 273 -1.74 -1.56 8.17
C VAL A 273 -1.38 -0.09 8.01
N GLU A 274 -2.37 0.76 7.75
CA GLU A 274 -2.19 2.21 7.61
C GLU A 274 -2.96 2.95 8.69
N GLN A 275 -2.42 2.94 9.91
CA GLN A 275 -3.04 3.51 11.09
C GLN A 275 -2.02 4.17 12.01
N ASN A 276 -2.47 5.01 12.96
CA ASN A 276 -1.59 5.47 14.02
C ASN A 276 -1.05 4.29 14.85
N TRP A 277 -0.03 4.55 15.67
CA TRP A 277 0.70 3.48 16.35
C TRP A 277 -0.20 2.61 17.25
N ASP A 278 -1.08 3.20 18.04
CA ASP A 278 -1.94 2.46 18.97
C ASP A 278 -2.90 1.51 18.24
N LEU A 279 -3.48 1.96 17.13
CA LEU A 279 -4.33 1.13 16.29
C LEU A 279 -3.51 0.09 15.51
N THR A 280 -2.30 0.43 15.10
CA THR A 280 -1.38 -0.52 14.44
C THR A 280 -1.06 -1.68 15.36
N VAL A 281 -0.74 -1.43 16.63
CA VAL A 281 -0.49 -2.48 17.64
C VAL A 281 -1.67 -3.43 17.77
N GLN A 282 -2.89 -2.89 17.89
CA GLN A 282 -4.11 -3.69 18.02
C GLN A 282 -4.41 -4.49 16.74
N SER A 283 -4.26 -3.86 15.57
CA SER A 283 -4.49 -4.48 14.27
C SER A 283 -3.53 -5.62 14.00
N VAL A 284 -2.24 -5.44 14.28
CA VAL A 284 -1.22 -6.49 14.13
C VAL A 284 -1.50 -7.66 15.09
N ALA A 285 -1.92 -7.37 16.33
CA ALA A 285 -2.31 -8.41 17.28
C ALA A 285 -3.46 -9.29 16.74
N TYR A 286 -4.48 -8.66 16.15
CA TYR A 286 -5.58 -9.39 15.50
C TYR A 286 -5.11 -10.18 14.28
N LEU A 287 -4.34 -9.56 13.37
CA LEU A 287 -3.87 -10.21 12.14
C LEU A 287 -3.04 -11.47 12.45
N LYS A 288 -2.28 -11.49 13.56
CA LYS A 288 -1.54 -12.67 14.04
C LYS A 288 -2.44 -13.83 14.48
N THR A 289 -3.70 -13.57 14.81
CA THR A 289 -4.67 -14.63 15.15
C THR A 289 -5.30 -15.27 13.92
N MET A 290 -5.20 -14.64 12.76
CA MET A 290 -5.74 -15.17 11.52
C MET A 290 -4.79 -16.22 10.94
N THR A 291 -5.31 -17.40 10.68
CA THR A 291 -4.58 -18.47 9.97
C THR A 291 -4.72 -18.30 8.47
N SER A 292 -3.67 -18.63 7.72
CA SER A 292 -3.67 -18.67 6.24
C SER A 292 -4.57 -19.78 5.71
#